data_24123047bd3e20a8a7d7a8d208384021
#
_entry.id   24123047bd3e20a8a7d7a8d208384021
#
_cell.length_a   1.000
_cell.length_b   1.000
_cell.length_c   1.000
_cell.angle_alpha   90.00
_cell.angle_beta   90.00
_cell.angle_gamma   90.00
#
_symmetry.space_group_name_H-M   'P 1'
#
loop_
_entity.id
_entity.type
_entity.pdbx_description
1 polymer ?
#
loop_
_entity_poly.entity_id
_entity_poly.type
_entity_poly.pdbx_seq_one_letter_code
_entity_poly.pdbx_strand_id
1 'polypeptide(L)'
;MREGLSVKGRQVLYAVVLLVAAAICYSCNLLGVEDDVSLSGGKGQLRISMASVPGLSTRSGEEIPDTSDFILTVSGPSGEVIYDGAYGASPEAIMVDAGSYTVSVVSGVFSKPAFSFPVYGDEQCVVVPSGGVADVKLKCSMINCGVRLNVDSGFLTACPDGVLFLRSDQGKLMYGYSERRTAYFMPGDIELLLNAGGHDEVLMTRSLDARQVLVLGISVAPSYSSGGASGVVEESISVSVDTSRVWLSDSCVIGGSDNGSGTDNVLTVNQMMSSIGEEDVWVSGYIVGGNLTSSSASFDKPFTSRTCLLLGPRSSTKDRQSCVSVQLPAGDVRDALNLVDNPELLGRKVMIRGDVVESYYGLVGLKNCSGYKL
;
A
#
# COMPACT_ATOMS: atom_id res chain seq x y z
N MET A 1 -32.36 11.31 6.82
CA MET A 1 -32.90 10.06 7.40
C MET A 1 -32.12 8.91 6.75
N ARG A 2 -31.11 8.38 7.43
CA ARG A 2 -30.41 7.14 7.04
C ARG A 2 -30.73 6.12 8.11
N GLU A 3 -31.58 5.18 7.79
CA GLU A 3 -31.93 4.07 8.67
C GLU A 3 -30.76 3.11 8.75
N GLY A 4 -30.16 3.02 9.95
CA GLY A 4 -29.17 2.01 10.25
C GLY A 4 -29.82 0.63 10.33
N LEU A 5 -29.28 -0.35 9.59
CA LEU A 5 -29.70 -1.74 9.69
C LEU A 5 -29.67 -2.20 11.16
N SER A 6 -30.80 -2.69 11.65
CA SER A 6 -30.99 -3.28 12.97
C SER A 6 -30.00 -4.43 13.20
N VAL A 7 -29.57 -4.63 14.46
CA VAL A 7 -28.68 -5.72 14.90
C VAL A 7 -29.13 -7.09 14.39
N LYS A 8 -30.44 -7.32 14.26
CA LYS A 8 -31.03 -8.52 13.64
C LYS A 8 -30.72 -8.63 12.14
N GLY A 9 -30.65 -7.50 11.41
CA GLY A 9 -30.29 -7.46 9.98
C GLY A 9 -28.83 -7.87 9.74
N ARG A 10 -27.94 -7.50 10.65
CA ARG A 10 -26.51 -7.90 10.57
C ARG A 10 -26.31 -9.39 10.83
N GLN A 11 -27.03 -9.98 11.79
CA GLN A 11 -26.95 -11.42 12.04
C GLN A 11 -27.50 -12.26 10.88
N VAL A 12 -28.56 -11.78 10.21
CA VAL A 12 -29.09 -12.44 9.01
C VAL A 12 -28.10 -12.33 7.84
N LEU A 13 -27.43 -11.20 7.67
CA LEU A 13 -26.41 -11.02 6.62
C LEU A 13 -25.20 -11.95 6.84
N TYR A 14 -24.71 -12.10 8.09
CA TYR A 14 -23.64 -13.04 8.42
C TYR A 14 -24.06 -14.49 8.19
N ALA A 15 -25.28 -14.85 8.53
CA ALA A 15 -25.82 -16.20 8.28
C ALA A 15 -25.95 -16.50 6.78
N VAL A 16 -26.34 -15.51 5.97
CA VAL A 16 -26.44 -15.66 4.50
C VAL A 16 -25.05 -15.76 3.87
N VAL A 17 -24.06 -14.97 4.31
CA VAL A 17 -22.68 -15.07 3.82
C VAL A 17 -22.05 -16.41 4.17
N LEU A 18 -22.30 -16.94 5.38
CA LEU A 18 -21.85 -18.27 5.78
C LEU A 18 -22.54 -19.40 4.98
N LEU A 19 -23.83 -19.24 4.66
CA LEU A 19 -24.56 -20.21 3.83
C LEU A 19 -24.09 -20.18 2.37
N VAL A 20 -23.75 -19.01 1.82
CA VAL A 20 -23.21 -18.88 0.46
C VAL A 20 -21.79 -19.45 0.41
N ALA A 21 -20.94 -19.20 1.42
CA ALA A 21 -19.63 -19.83 1.51
C ALA A 21 -19.71 -21.35 1.62
N ALA A 22 -20.65 -21.89 2.40
CA ALA A 22 -20.90 -23.34 2.47
C ALA A 22 -21.41 -23.90 1.14
N ALA A 23 -22.26 -23.16 0.40
CA ALA A 23 -22.77 -23.60 -0.91
C ALA A 23 -21.68 -23.63 -2.00
N ILE A 24 -20.70 -22.69 -1.93
CA ILE A 24 -19.54 -22.67 -2.86
C ILE A 24 -18.62 -23.88 -2.59
N CYS A 25 -18.44 -24.29 -1.34
CA CYS A 25 -17.71 -25.51 -1.01
C CYS A 25 -18.45 -26.77 -1.44
N TYR A 26 -19.80 -26.73 -1.54
CA TYR A 26 -20.59 -27.89 -1.97
C TYR A 26 -20.65 -28.07 -3.50
N SER A 27 -20.45 -26.98 -4.28
CA SER A 27 -20.51 -27.06 -5.75
C SER A 27 -19.22 -27.58 -6.40
N CYS A 28 -18.10 -27.68 -5.68
CA CYS A 28 -16.90 -28.37 -6.18
C CYS A 28 -17.01 -29.90 -6.18
N ASN A 29 -18.08 -30.47 -5.59
CA ASN A 29 -18.27 -31.89 -5.51
C ASN A 29 -19.19 -32.48 -6.62
N LEU A 30 -19.59 -31.66 -7.63
CA LEU A 30 -20.54 -32.09 -8.65
C LEU A 30 -19.98 -32.21 -10.07
N LEU A 31 -18.66 -32.08 -10.24
CA LEU A 31 -18.00 -32.47 -11.49
C LEU A 31 -17.27 -33.79 -11.22
N GLY A 32 -17.96 -34.89 -11.50
CA GLY A 32 -17.41 -36.22 -11.41
C GLY A 32 -16.20 -36.41 -12.32
N VAL A 33 -15.04 -36.33 -11.71
CA VAL A 33 -13.87 -37.07 -12.15
C VAL A 33 -13.76 -38.19 -11.13
N GLU A 34 -14.21 -39.38 -11.54
CA GLU A 34 -13.94 -40.63 -10.84
C GLU A 34 -12.45 -40.94 -10.99
N ASP A 35 -11.60 -40.25 -10.20
CA ASP A 35 -10.38 -40.86 -9.72
C ASP A 35 -10.64 -41.16 -8.24
N ASP A 36 -10.89 -42.42 -7.98
CA ASP A 36 -10.98 -43.03 -6.66
C ASP A 36 -9.66 -42.83 -5.90
N VAL A 37 -9.41 -41.60 -5.42
CA VAL A 37 -8.51 -41.38 -4.30
C VAL A 37 -9.29 -41.75 -3.04
N SER A 38 -9.31 -43.05 -2.73
CA SER A 38 -9.83 -43.55 -1.46
C SER A 38 -9.03 -42.83 -0.35
N LEU A 39 -9.69 -41.92 0.37
CA LEU A 39 -9.27 -41.39 1.65
C LEU A 39 -9.34 -42.47 2.73
N SER A 40 -8.75 -43.65 2.46
CA SER A 40 -8.57 -44.70 3.44
C SER A 40 -7.33 -44.38 4.25
N GLY A 41 -7.49 -44.01 5.50
CA GLY A 41 -6.64 -43.88 6.68
C GLY A 41 -5.15 -44.22 6.62
N GLY A 42 -4.43 -43.84 5.56
CA GLY A 42 -3.00 -44.00 5.44
C GLY A 42 -2.25 -42.73 5.89
N LYS A 43 -1.04 -42.90 6.38
CA LYS A 43 -0.15 -41.77 6.70
C LYS A 43 0.59 -41.29 5.45
N GLY A 44 0.86 -39.99 5.40
CA GLY A 44 1.75 -39.37 4.43
C GLY A 44 2.83 -38.53 5.12
N GLN A 45 3.67 -37.95 4.33
CA GLN A 45 4.76 -37.07 4.81
C GLN A 45 4.53 -35.63 4.37
N LEU A 46 4.68 -34.71 5.29
CA LEU A 46 4.70 -33.28 5.03
C LEU A 46 6.14 -32.78 5.17
N ARG A 47 6.71 -32.26 4.08
CA ARG A 47 8.02 -31.62 4.08
C ARG A 47 7.88 -30.12 3.90
N ILE A 48 8.51 -29.35 4.79
CA ILE A 48 8.37 -27.90 4.83
C ILE A 48 9.74 -27.28 4.57
N SER A 49 9.80 -26.39 3.60
CA SER A 49 11.01 -25.62 3.30
C SER A 49 10.67 -24.15 3.19
N MET A 50 11.63 -23.28 3.51
CA MET A 50 11.50 -21.85 3.28
C MET A 50 12.27 -21.42 2.05
N ALA A 51 11.62 -20.60 1.20
CA ALA A 51 12.32 -19.89 0.15
C ALA A 51 13.18 -18.79 0.79
N SER A 52 14.37 -18.51 0.22
CA SER A 52 15.12 -17.33 0.61
C SER A 52 14.23 -16.10 0.47
N VAL A 53 14.16 -15.25 1.51
CA VAL A 53 13.35 -14.02 1.49
C VAL A 53 13.96 -13.07 0.45
N PRO A 54 13.27 -12.80 -0.69
CA PRO A 54 13.83 -11.95 -1.72
C PRO A 54 13.89 -10.50 -1.22
N GLY A 55 15.02 -9.83 -1.38
CA GLY A 55 15.12 -8.37 -1.26
C GLY A 55 15.42 -7.81 0.12
N LEU A 56 15.70 -8.64 1.13
CA LEU A 56 16.31 -8.19 2.36
C LEU A 56 17.79 -7.87 2.09
N SER A 57 18.07 -6.76 1.43
CA SER A 57 19.42 -6.25 1.29
C SER A 57 19.72 -5.32 2.47
N THR A 58 20.91 -5.48 3.04
CA THR A 58 21.45 -4.82 4.23
C THR A 58 21.58 -3.29 4.18
N ARG A 59 20.95 -2.61 3.20
CA ARG A 59 21.03 -1.15 3.03
C ARG A 59 20.05 -0.34 3.90
N SER A 60 19.03 -0.97 4.47
CA SER A 60 18.05 -0.28 5.35
C SER A 60 18.46 -0.22 6.82
N GLY A 61 19.57 -0.85 7.21
CA GLY A 61 20.01 -0.92 8.61
C GLY A 61 19.10 -1.77 9.50
N GLU A 62 18.09 -2.43 8.95
CA GLU A 62 17.27 -3.42 9.65
C GLU A 62 17.92 -4.80 9.53
N GLU A 63 18.06 -5.46 10.67
CA GLU A 63 18.62 -6.81 10.76
C GLU A 63 17.68 -7.80 10.05
N ILE A 64 18.25 -8.65 9.19
CA ILE A 64 17.47 -9.72 8.54
C ILE A 64 17.17 -10.77 9.60
N PRO A 65 15.89 -11.07 9.90
CA PRO A 65 15.57 -12.10 10.90
C PRO A 65 16.11 -13.45 10.48
N ASP A 66 16.73 -14.19 11.41
CA ASP A 66 17.10 -15.59 11.16
C ASP A 66 15.83 -16.42 10.99
N THR A 67 15.69 -17.02 9.80
CA THR A 67 14.52 -17.84 9.49
C THR A 67 14.40 -19.10 10.33
N SER A 68 15.49 -19.56 10.96
CA SER A 68 15.46 -20.69 11.90
C SER A 68 14.68 -20.39 13.17
N ASP A 69 14.58 -19.11 13.55
CA ASP A 69 13.82 -18.68 14.73
C ASP A 69 12.34 -18.42 14.45
N PHE A 70 11.91 -18.49 13.17
CA PHE A 70 10.51 -18.27 12.82
C PHE A 70 9.62 -19.34 13.48
N ILE A 71 8.46 -18.92 13.96
CA ILE A 71 7.46 -19.80 14.58
C ILE A 71 6.70 -20.51 13.46
N LEU A 72 6.90 -21.80 13.33
CA LEU A 72 6.19 -22.68 12.42
C LEU A 72 5.02 -23.32 13.15
N THR A 73 3.83 -23.22 12.57
CA THR A 73 2.63 -23.92 13.05
C THR A 73 2.05 -24.79 11.94
N VAL A 74 1.78 -26.03 12.23
CA VAL A 74 1.09 -26.98 11.36
C VAL A 74 -0.20 -27.39 12.03
N SER A 75 -1.33 -27.12 11.38
CA SER A 75 -2.66 -27.46 11.88
C SER A 75 -3.34 -28.46 10.95
N GLY A 76 -4.00 -29.44 11.53
CA GLY A 76 -4.74 -30.47 10.81
C GLY A 76 -6.17 -30.04 10.44
N PRO A 77 -6.93 -30.97 9.80
CA PRO A 77 -8.26 -30.69 9.26
C PRO A 77 -9.29 -30.22 10.29
N SER A 78 -9.15 -30.65 11.53
CA SER A 78 -10.05 -30.30 12.64
C SER A 78 -9.54 -29.11 13.47
N GLY A 79 -8.44 -28.46 13.02
CA GLY A 79 -7.79 -27.36 13.72
C GLY A 79 -6.85 -27.83 14.85
N GLU A 80 -6.60 -29.15 14.98
CA GLU A 80 -5.61 -29.68 15.91
C GLU A 80 -4.19 -29.24 15.51
N VAL A 81 -3.39 -28.86 16.48
CA VAL A 81 -2.00 -28.45 16.28
C VAL A 81 -1.12 -29.69 16.22
N ILE A 82 -0.49 -29.93 15.08
CA ILE A 82 0.43 -31.06 14.82
C ILE A 82 1.87 -30.66 15.21
N TYR A 83 2.24 -29.42 14.93
CA TYR A 83 3.52 -28.84 15.27
C TYR A 83 3.37 -27.37 15.60
N ASP A 84 4.03 -26.92 16.64
CA ASP A 84 4.14 -25.51 17.01
C ASP A 84 5.51 -25.27 17.66
N GLY A 85 6.37 -24.49 16.99
CA GLY A 85 7.71 -24.23 17.47
C GLY A 85 8.61 -23.57 16.44
N ALA A 86 9.90 -23.41 16.77
CA ALA A 86 10.86 -22.81 15.86
C ALA A 86 11.04 -23.67 14.59
N TYR A 87 11.06 -23.01 13.42
CA TYR A 87 11.27 -23.69 12.15
C TYR A 87 12.58 -24.50 12.13
N GLY A 88 13.68 -23.94 12.66
CA GLY A 88 14.96 -24.62 12.74
C GLY A 88 14.99 -25.84 13.66
N ALA A 89 14.00 -26.01 14.52
CA ALA A 89 13.83 -27.18 15.38
C ALA A 89 12.82 -28.20 14.81
N SER A 90 12.16 -27.90 13.71
CA SER A 90 11.15 -28.78 13.09
C SER A 90 11.81 -30.01 12.45
N PRO A 91 11.15 -31.18 12.46
CA PRO A 91 11.62 -32.34 11.70
C PRO A 91 11.67 -32.08 10.20
N GLU A 92 12.61 -32.70 9.47
CA GLU A 92 12.68 -32.61 8.00
C GLU A 92 11.37 -33.09 7.33
N ALA A 93 10.69 -34.06 7.96
CA ALA A 93 9.39 -34.56 7.51
C ALA A 93 8.50 -34.85 8.71
N ILE A 94 7.28 -34.34 8.67
CA ILE A 94 6.24 -34.59 9.67
C ILE A 94 5.32 -35.70 9.14
N MET A 95 5.21 -36.79 9.88
CA MET A 95 4.29 -37.89 9.54
C MET A 95 2.88 -37.54 10.02
N VAL A 96 1.94 -37.45 9.09
CA VAL A 96 0.55 -37.07 9.35
C VAL A 96 -0.40 -38.02 8.65
N ASP A 97 -1.65 -38.05 9.05
CA ASP A 97 -2.69 -38.80 8.33
C ASP A 97 -2.98 -38.10 6.98
N ALA A 98 -3.44 -38.86 5.98
CA ALA A 98 -3.83 -38.26 4.71
C ALA A 98 -4.98 -37.28 4.91
N GLY A 99 -4.80 -36.03 4.41
CA GLY A 99 -5.78 -34.97 4.64
C GLY A 99 -5.26 -33.58 4.28
N SER A 100 -6.06 -32.56 4.57
CA SER A 100 -5.73 -31.16 4.33
C SER A 100 -5.10 -30.53 5.57
N TYR A 101 -4.01 -29.81 5.40
CA TYR A 101 -3.26 -29.18 6.48
C TYR A 101 -3.03 -27.70 6.17
N THR A 102 -3.04 -26.87 7.20
CA THR A 102 -2.60 -25.47 7.13
C THR A 102 -1.20 -25.39 7.73
N VAL A 103 -0.27 -24.87 6.95
CA VAL A 103 1.13 -24.63 7.34
C VAL A 103 1.35 -23.14 7.35
N SER A 104 1.60 -22.57 8.51
CA SER A 104 1.90 -21.15 8.68
C SER A 104 3.24 -20.93 9.35
N VAL A 105 3.91 -19.83 8.98
CA VAL A 105 5.15 -19.42 9.61
C VAL A 105 5.14 -17.91 9.81
N VAL A 106 5.62 -17.44 10.98
CA VAL A 106 5.75 -16.01 11.28
C VAL A 106 7.08 -15.73 11.98
N SER A 107 7.71 -14.58 11.69
CA SER A 107 8.96 -14.17 12.34
C SER A 107 8.78 -13.69 13.77
N GLY A 108 7.55 -13.47 14.23
CA GLY A 108 7.23 -13.04 15.58
C GLY A 108 5.75 -12.76 15.77
N VAL A 109 5.32 -12.65 17.00
CA VAL A 109 3.93 -12.38 17.38
C VAL A 109 3.72 -10.86 17.47
N PHE A 110 2.82 -10.34 16.64
CA PHE A 110 2.45 -8.92 16.64
C PHE A 110 1.11 -8.74 17.35
N SER A 111 1.13 -8.11 18.52
CA SER A 111 -0.08 -7.93 19.35
C SER A 111 -0.54 -6.48 19.49
N LYS A 112 0.34 -5.53 19.20
CA LYS A 112 0.07 -4.08 19.30
C LYS A 112 1.05 -3.29 18.44
N PRO A 113 0.72 -2.06 18.06
CA PRO A 113 1.61 -1.19 17.32
C PRO A 113 2.97 -1.01 18.00
N ALA A 114 4.06 -1.10 17.24
CA ALA A 114 5.42 -1.01 17.76
C ALA A 114 6.38 -0.40 16.72
N PHE A 115 7.43 0.27 17.20
CA PHE A 115 8.53 0.74 16.34
C PHE A 115 9.49 -0.39 15.99
N SER A 116 10.04 -0.35 14.78
CA SER A 116 11.09 -1.26 14.30
C SER A 116 10.73 -2.75 14.46
N PHE A 117 9.47 -3.08 14.22
CA PHE A 117 8.97 -4.44 14.39
C PHE A 117 8.24 -4.95 13.13
N PRO A 118 8.96 -5.10 11.99
CA PRO A 118 8.40 -5.76 10.81
C PRO A 118 8.20 -7.24 11.12
N VAL A 119 7.04 -7.79 10.73
CA VAL A 119 6.75 -9.22 10.87
C VAL A 119 6.64 -9.83 9.48
N TYR A 120 7.34 -10.92 9.30
CA TYR A 120 7.34 -11.69 8.05
C TYR A 120 6.61 -13.01 8.26
N GLY A 121 5.89 -13.47 7.26
CA GLY A 121 5.17 -14.72 7.34
C GLY A 121 4.65 -15.20 6.00
N ASP A 122 4.15 -16.43 6.00
CA ASP A 122 3.42 -17.08 4.91
C ASP A 122 2.49 -18.12 5.50
N GLU A 123 1.39 -18.39 4.81
CA GLU A 123 0.43 -19.44 5.16
C GLU A 123 -0.02 -20.17 3.91
N GLN A 124 0.00 -21.49 3.93
CA GLN A 124 -0.40 -22.33 2.81
C GLN A 124 -1.25 -23.50 3.29
N CYS A 125 -2.31 -23.78 2.52
CA CYS A 125 -3.07 -25.02 2.66
C CYS A 125 -2.50 -26.07 1.72
N VAL A 126 -2.30 -27.29 2.22
CA VAL A 126 -1.73 -28.42 1.48
C VAL A 126 -2.52 -29.68 1.72
N VAL A 127 -2.62 -30.54 0.70
CA VAL A 127 -3.21 -31.87 0.81
C VAL A 127 -2.09 -32.91 0.86
N VAL A 128 -2.06 -33.70 1.93
CA VAL A 128 -1.12 -34.81 2.09
C VAL A 128 -1.77 -36.09 1.61
N PRO A 129 -1.26 -36.73 0.54
CA PRO A 129 -1.85 -37.96 0.03
C PRO A 129 -1.45 -39.17 0.89
N SER A 130 -2.30 -40.19 0.91
CA SER A 130 -2.00 -41.47 1.58
C SER A 130 -0.78 -42.16 0.95
N GLY A 131 0.22 -42.46 1.78
CA GLY A 131 1.49 -43.08 1.36
C GLY A 131 2.41 -42.15 0.57
N GLY A 132 2.03 -40.87 0.37
CA GLY A 132 2.78 -39.91 -0.43
C GLY A 132 3.51 -38.85 0.38
N VAL A 133 4.10 -37.90 -0.35
CA VAL A 133 4.83 -36.73 0.21
C VAL A 133 4.19 -35.47 -0.32
N ALA A 134 3.93 -34.51 0.56
CA ALA A 134 3.55 -33.16 0.23
C ALA A 134 4.70 -32.20 0.58
N ASP A 135 5.22 -31.52 -0.43
CA ASP A 135 6.28 -30.53 -0.27
C ASP A 135 5.68 -29.10 -0.22
N VAL A 136 5.89 -28.40 0.89
CA VAL A 136 5.46 -27.02 1.10
C VAL A 136 6.67 -26.10 1.04
N LYS A 137 6.62 -25.09 0.17
CA LYS A 137 7.65 -24.08 0.06
C LYS A 137 7.11 -22.72 0.47
N LEU A 138 7.33 -22.33 1.72
CA LEU A 138 6.89 -21.06 2.27
C LEU A 138 7.71 -19.89 1.69
N LYS A 139 7.00 -18.80 1.34
CA LYS A 139 7.57 -17.58 0.74
C LYS A 139 7.26 -16.40 1.64
N CYS A 140 8.00 -16.27 2.74
CA CYS A 140 7.77 -15.23 3.72
C CYS A 140 7.86 -13.84 3.12
N SER A 141 6.83 -13.03 3.34
CA SER A 141 6.79 -11.61 3.04
C SER A 141 6.37 -10.83 4.27
N MET A 142 6.59 -9.51 4.29
CA MET A 142 6.12 -8.68 5.39
C MET A 142 4.59 -8.73 5.45
N ILE A 143 4.03 -9.17 6.58
CA ILE A 143 2.57 -9.32 6.77
C ILE A 143 1.93 -8.11 7.45
N ASN A 144 2.71 -7.23 8.05
CA ASN A 144 2.27 -5.97 8.60
C ASN A 144 2.55 -4.80 7.63
N CYS A 145 2.08 -3.59 7.98
CA CYS A 145 2.35 -2.35 7.28
C CYS A 145 3.12 -1.38 8.18
N GLY A 146 3.70 -0.34 7.60
CA GLY A 146 4.52 0.62 8.33
C GLY A 146 4.15 2.06 8.06
N VAL A 147 4.38 2.94 9.05
CA VAL A 147 4.27 4.40 8.89
C VAL A 147 5.51 5.07 9.45
N ARG A 148 6.08 5.99 8.69
CA ARG A 148 7.18 6.85 9.11
C ARG A 148 6.75 8.31 8.95
N LEU A 149 6.82 9.10 10.01
CA LEU A 149 6.55 10.53 9.94
C LEU A 149 7.84 11.31 9.75
N ASN A 150 7.81 12.28 8.83
CA ASN A 150 8.82 13.32 8.66
C ASN A 150 8.20 14.64 9.14
N VAL A 151 8.44 14.99 10.40
CA VAL A 151 7.86 16.17 11.02
C VAL A 151 8.75 17.36 10.74
N ASP A 152 8.17 18.41 10.13
CA ASP A 152 8.85 19.68 9.86
C ASP A 152 9.25 20.39 11.17
N SER A 153 10.37 21.10 11.14
CA SER A 153 10.90 21.84 12.30
C SER A 153 9.96 22.94 12.80
N GLY A 154 9.10 23.48 11.93
CA GLY A 154 8.09 24.48 12.27
C GLY A 154 6.97 23.93 13.17
N PHE A 155 6.78 22.61 13.20
CA PHE A 155 5.74 21.98 14.01
C PHE A 155 5.81 22.36 15.49
N LEU A 156 6.98 22.29 16.10
CA LEU A 156 7.15 22.61 17.55
C LEU A 156 6.87 24.09 17.85
N THR A 157 7.16 24.97 16.89
CA THR A 157 6.89 26.40 17.05
C THR A 157 5.40 26.70 16.96
N ALA A 158 4.71 26.01 16.08
CA ALA A 158 3.27 26.22 15.83
C ALA A 158 2.37 25.44 16.81
N CYS A 159 2.83 24.28 17.24
CA CYS A 159 2.08 23.37 18.14
C CYS A 159 2.96 22.96 19.32
N PRO A 160 3.36 23.90 20.23
CA PRO A 160 4.32 23.62 21.29
C PRO A 160 3.87 22.54 22.28
N ASP A 161 2.56 22.41 22.50
CA ASP A 161 1.94 21.39 23.34
C ASP A 161 1.34 20.21 22.53
N GLY A 162 1.59 20.19 21.21
CA GLY A 162 1.06 19.19 20.32
C GLY A 162 1.84 17.88 20.39
N VAL A 163 1.14 16.76 20.50
CA VAL A 163 1.72 15.40 20.47
C VAL A 163 1.06 14.61 19.36
N LEU A 164 1.87 14.06 18.47
CA LEU A 164 1.39 13.20 17.37
C LEU A 164 1.25 11.75 17.85
N PHE A 165 0.17 11.11 17.38
CA PHE A 165 -0.06 9.70 17.59
C PHE A 165 -0.48 9.03 16.28
N LEU A 166 -0.13 7.77 16.14
CA LEU A 166 -0.69 6.88 15.15
C LEU A 166 -1.60 5.87 15.83
N ARG A 167 -2.81 5.68 15.32
CA ARG A 167 -3.83 4.78 15.91
C ARG A 167 -4.33 3.80 14.86
N SER A 168 -4.50 2.55 15.27
CA SER A 168 -5.25 1.51 14.55
C SER A 168 -6.29 0.90 15.50
N ASP A 169 -7.06 -0.07 15.02
CA ASP A 169 -7.95 -0.91 15.83
C ASP A 169 -7.21 -1.67 16.97
N GLN A 170 -5.89 -1.94 16.77
CA GLN A 170 -5.06 -2.68 17.73
C GLN A 170 -4.38 -1.80 18.76
N GLY A 171 -4.47 -0.48 18.63
CA GLY A 171 -3.91 0.42 19.62
C GLY A 171 -3.38 1.74 19.09
N LYS A 172 -2.85 2.53 20.00
CA LYS A 172 -2.35 3.88 19.78
C LYS A 172 -0.86 3.93 20.14
N LEU A 173 -0.04 4.52 19.24
CA LEU A 173 1.39 4.69 19.42
C LEU A 173 1.75 6.17 19.37
N MET A 174 2.42 6.66 20.41
CA MET A 174 2.93 8.05 20.41
C MET A 174 4.11 8.16 19.44
N TYR A 175 4.06 9.17 18.57
CA TYR A 175 5.13 9.44 17.61
C TYR A 175 5.83 10.76 17.96
N GLY A 176 7.00 10.66 18.58
CA GLY A 176 7.81 11.83 18.92
C GLY A 176 8.30 12.56 17.67
N TYR A 177 8.35 13.89 17.69
CA TYR A 177 8.79 14.70 16.55
C TYR A 177 10.24 14.42 16.08
N SER A 178 11.08 13.89 16.96
CA SER A 178 12.46 13.44 16.63
C SER A 178 12.54 11.94 16.30
N GLU A 179 11.42 11.22 16.35
CA GLU A 179 11.38 9.80 16.00
C GLU A 179 11.63 9.63 14.48
N ARG A 180 12.44 8.64 14.12
CA ARG A 180 12.78 8.33 12.73
C ARG A 180 12.53 6.88 12.37
N ARG A 181 12.22 6.04 13.36
CA ARG A 181 11.91 4.63 13.13
C ARG A 181 10.54 4.48 12.49
N THR A 182 10.39 3.41 11.74
CA THR A 182 9.08 3.02 11.21
C THR A 182 8.23 2.43 12.33
N ALA A 183 7.01 2.95 12.50
CA ALA A 183 5.97 2.37 13.33
C ALA A 183 5.23 1.31 12.52
N TYR A 184 5.06 0.12 13.06
CA TYR A 184 4.40 -1.00 12.38
C TYR A 184 3.02 -1.27 12.97
N PHE A 185 2.10 -1.69 12.10
CA PHE A 185 0.69 -1.96 12.36
C PHE A 185 0.27 -3.19 11.56
N MET A 186 -0.78 -3.91 11.98
CA MET A 186 -1.45 -4.83 11.07
C MET A 186 -2.20 -4.06 9.99
N PRO A 187 -2.40 -4.66 8.80
CA PRO A 187 -3.14 -4.02 7.71
C PRO A 187 -4.52 -3.52 8.14
N GLY A 188 -4.91 -2.37 7.63
CA GLY A 188 -6.17 -1.71 7.95
C GLY A 188 -6.04 -0.19 8.02
N ASP A 189 -7.02 0.46 8.61
CA ASP A 189 -7.05 1.91 8.73
C ASP A 189 -6.11 2.40 9.84
N ILE A 190 -5.22 3.30 9.45
CA ILE A 190 -4.27 3.97 10.33
C ILE A 190 -4.63 5.45 10.37
N GLU A 191 -4.85 5.96 11.56
CA GLU A 191 -5.18 7.37 11.80
C GLU A 191 -3.97 8.11 12.35
N LEU A 192 -3.68 9.29 11.79
CA LEU A 192 -2.79 10.26 12.38
C LEU A 192 -3.60 11.20 13.27
N LEU A 193 -3.21 11.32 14.52
CA LEU A 193 -3.87 12.15 15.50
C LEU A 193 -2.91 13.24 16.00
N LEU A 194 -3.44 14.44 16.20
CA LEU A 194 -2.83 15.50 16.98
C LEU A 194 -3.54 15.59 18.33
N ASN A 195 -2.81 15.40 19.41
CA ASN A 195 -3.31 15.72 20.75
C ASN A 195 -2.80 17.10 21.14
N ALA A 196 -3.71 18.04 21.34
CA ALA A 196 -3.41 19.37 21.85
C ALA A 196 -4.43 19.72 22.95
N GLY A 197 -3.94 20.18 24.09
CA GLY A 197 -4.81 20.51 25.23
C GLY A 197 -5.62 19.33 25.78
N GLY A 198 -5.16 18.10 25.62
CA GLY A 198 -5.80 16.87 26.07
C GLY A 198 -6.90 16.33 25.18
N HIS A 199 -7.12 16.91 24.00
CA HIS A 199 -8.08 16.42 23.02
C HIS A 199 -7.35 15.83 21.80
N ASP A 200 -7.84 14.68 21.33
CA ASP A 200 -7.35 14.04 20.10
C ASP A 200 -8.14 14.58 18.90
N GLU A 201 -7.43 15.15 17.93
CA GLU A 201 -7.97 15.54 16.64
C GLU A 201 -7.43 14.57 15.57
N VAL A 202 -8.30 14.00 14.75
CA VAL A 202 -7.91 13.15 13.63
C VAL A 202 -7.51 14.05 12.47
N LEU A 203 -6.23 14.04 12.12
CA LEU A 203 -5.69 14.83 11.01
C LEU A 203 -5.85 14.10 9.67
N MET A 204 -5.73 12.78 9.68
CA MET A 204 -5.75 11.95 8.48
C MET A 204 -6.06 10.50 8.83
N THR A 205 -6.72 9.81 7.92
CA THR A 205 -6.89 8.35 7.95
C THR A 205 -6.36 7.75 6.64
N ARG A 206 -5.61 6.65 6.73
CA ARG A 206 -5.12 5.88 5.56
C ARG A 206 -5.31 4.41 5.79
N SER A 207 -5.90 3.74 4.80
CA SER A 207 -5.93 2.28 4.75
C SER A 207 -4.63 1.77 4.14
N LEU A 208 -3.93 0.89 4.84
CA LEU A 208 -2.67 0.29 4.40
C LEU A 208 -2.78 -1.22 4.34
N ASP A 209 -2.28 -1.79 3.25
CA ASP A 209 -2.16 -3.22 3.05
C ASP A 209 -0.84 -3.76 3.61
N ALA A 210 -0.75 -5.09 3.73
CA ALA A 210 0.51 -5.76 4.04
C ALA A 210 1.62 -5.30 3.07
N ARG A 211 2.86 -5.18 3.58
CA ARG A 211 4.06 -4.74 2.85
C ARG A 211 4.10 -3.25 2.51
N GLN A 212 3.04 -2.49 2.70
CA GLN A 212 3.07 -1.05 2.44
C GLN A 212 3.77 -0.31 3.59
N VAL A 213 4.62 0.66 3.24
CA VAL A 213 5.26 1.57 4.18
C VAL A 213 4.98 3.00 3.73
N LEU A 214 4.14 3.70 4.49
CA LEU A 214 3.79 5.10 4.26
C LEU A 214 4.84 6.02 4.87
N VAL A 215 5.45 6.87 4.07
CA VAL A 215 6.28 7.99 4.53
C VAL A 215 5.44 9.25 4.46
N LEU A 216 5.11 9.82 5.61
CA LEU A 216 4.19 10.93 5.72
C LEU A 216 4.94 12.19 6.16
N GLY A 217 4.95 13.22 5.32
CA GLY A 217 5.44 14.56 5.65
C GLY A 217 4.42 15.31 6.49
N ILE A 218 4.83 15.86 7.63
CA ILE A 218 4.00 16.70 8.50
C ILE A 218 4.54 18.11 8.47
N SER A 219 3.75 19.06 7.99
CA SER A 219 4.06 20.49 7.98
C SER A 219 2.93 21.30 8.63
N VAL A 220 3.20 22.57 8.88
CA VAL A 220 2.22 23.51 9.45
C VAL A 220 2.02 24.66 8.47
N ALA A 221 0.77 25.08 8.28
CA ALA A 221 0.45 26.15 7.36
C ALA A 221 1.16 27.47 7.77
N PRO A 222 1.63 28.29 6.80
CA PRO A 222 2.31 29.54 7.09
C PRO A 222 1.51 30.56 7.90
N SER A 223 0.18 30.46 7.91
CA SER A 223 -0.72 31.31 8.71
C SER A 223 -0.60 31.07 10.22
N TYR A 224 0.06 29.99 10.65
CA TYR A 224 0.32 29.70 12.06
C TYR A 224 1.68 30.21 12.55
N SER A 225 2.57 30.60 11.69
CA SER A 225 3.87 31.17 12.09
C SER A 225 3.82 32.70 12.02
N SER A 226 3.68 33.35 13.14
CA SER A 226 3.98 34.76 13.25
C SER A 226 5.50 34.94 13.13
N GLY A 227 6.00 35.04 11.91
CA GLY A 227 7.36 35.48 11.66
C GLY A 227 8.24 34.56 10.84
N GLY A 228 8.33 34.82 9.55
CA GLY A 228 9.56 34.70 8.80
C GLY A 228 9.83 33.44 7.99
N ALA A 229 10.00 33.70 6.70
CA ALA A 229 10.77 32.98 5.68
C ALA A 229 10.39 31.54 5.31
N SER A 230 9.75 31.46 4.16
CA SER A 230 9.58 30.27 3.35
C SER A 230 10.94 29.69 2.95
N GLY A 231 11.25 28.50 3.44
CA GLY A 231 12.31 27.65 2.92
C GLY A 231 11.71 26.35 2.43
N VAL A 232 11.57 26.19 1.12
CA VAL A 232 11.27 24.90 0.51
C VAL A 232 12.54 24.07 0.61
N VAL A 233 12.55 23.08 1.50
CA VAL A 233 13.61 22.07 1.53
C VAL A 233 13.10 20.87 0.71
N GLU A 234 13.59 20.74 -0.51
CA GLU A 234 13.49 19.51 -1.28
C GLU A 234 14.39 18.44 -0.62
N GLU A 235 13.85 17.59 0.23
CA GLU A 235 14.52 16.35 0.56
C GLU A 235 14.34 15.38 -0.63
N SER A 236 15.43 15.18 -1.36
CA SER A 236 15.54 14.12 -2.35
C SER A 236 15.51 12.76 -1.63
N ILE A 237 14.36 12.10 -1.65
CA ILE A 237 14.24 10.72 -1.14
C ILE A 237 14.98 9.81 -2.11
N SER A 238 16.14 9.31 -1.71
CA SER A 238 16.81 8.22 -2.42
C SER A 238 15.99 6.94 -2.17
N VAL A 239 15.22 6.53 -3.16
CA VAL A 239 14.49 5.27 -3.16
C VAL A 239 15.52 4.16 -3.28
N SER A 240 15.89 3.52 -2.17
CA SER A 240 16.50 2.21 -2.22
C SER A 240 15.41 1.22 -2.60
N VAL A 241 15.58 0.52 -3.72
CA VAL A 241 14.60 -0.46 -4.20
C VAL A 241 14.68 -1.69 -3.29
N ASP A 242 13.97 -1.65 -2.19
CA ASP A 242 13.60 -2.83 -1.43
C ASP A 242 12.36 -3.42 -2.10
N THR A 243 12.55 -4.46 -2.90
CA THR A 243 11.45 -5.13 -3.62
C THR A 243 10.52 -5.92 -2.70
N SER A 244 10.86 -6.05 -1.40
CA SER A 244 10.03 -6.70 -0.39
C SER A 244 8.92 -5.81 0.15
N ARG A 245 9.00 -4.48 -0.06
CA ARG A 245 8.08 -3.47 0.47
C ARG A 245 7.56 -2.55 -0.62
N VAL A 246 6.34 -2.03 -0.42
CA VAL A 246 5.75 -0.99 -1.25
C VAL A 246 5.84 0.33 -0.49
N TRP A 247 6.63 1.28 -0.98
CA TRP A 247 6.79 2.59 -0.35
C TRP A 247 5.76 3.57 -0.90
N LEU A 248 5.00 4.19 0.02
CA LEU A 248 4.01 5.22 -0.24
C LEU A 248 4.52 6.54 0.34
N SER A 249 4.18 7.66 -0.29
CA SER A 249 4.52 9.00 0.22
C SER A 249 3.27 9.86 0.25
N ASP A 250 3.08 10.61 1.33
CA ASP A 250 1.95 11.52 1.51
C ASP A 250 2.38 12.73 2.36
N SER A 251 1.52 13.74 2.48
CA SER A 251 1.77 14.92 3.31
C SER A 251 0.51 15.37 4.04
N CYS A 252 0.68 15.86 5.26
CA CYS A 252 -0.38 16.45 6.08
C CYS A 252 0.03 17.86 6.51
N VAL A 253 -0.83 18.85 6.26
CA VAL A 253 -0.60 20.25 6.62
C VAL A 253 -1.53 20.63 7.77
N ILE A 254 -0.98 20.89 8.95
CA ILE A 254 -1.75 21.27 10.13
C ILE A 254 -2.09 22.76 10.07
N GLY A 255 -3.37 23.10 10.32
CA GLY A 255 -3.85 24.49 10.39
C GLY A 255 -4.00 25.19 9.04
N GLY A 256 -3.99 24.47 7.93
CA GLY A 256 -4.52 24.95 6.66
C GLY A 256 -6.02 25.18 6.83
N SER A 257 -6.54 26.36 6.44
CA SER A 257 -7.99 26.59 6.45
C SER A 257 -8.64 25.62 5.47
N ASP A 258 -9.28 24.60 6.03
CA ASP A 258 -10.13 23.68 5.27
C ASP A 258 -11.34 24.42 4.73
N ASN A 259 -11.28 24.78 3.46
CA ASN A 259 -12.47 24.86 2.65
C ASN A 259 -12.51 23.57 1.78
N GLY A 260 -13.04 22.51 2.35
CA GLY A 260 -13.38 21.33 1.57
C GLY A 260 -12.71 20.06 2.09
N SER A 261 -13.51 19.25 2.74
CA SER A 261 -13.34 17.82 2.91
C SER A 261 -12.82 17.18 1.62
N GLY A 262 -11.53 16.83 1.60
CA GLY A 262 -10.92 16.14 0.50
C GLY A 262 -9.49 15.84 0.89
N THR A 263 -9.24 14.62 1.33
CA THR A 263 -7.89 14.06 1.28
C THR A 263 -7.40 14.25 -0.16
N ASP A 264 -6.46 15.19 -0.38
CA ASP A 264 -5.74 15.29 -1.65
C ASP A 264 -4.92 14.00 -1.80
N ASN A 265 -5.60 12.96 -2.23
CA ASN A 265 -4.99 11.70 -2.59
C ASN A 265 -4.21 11.95 -3.89
N VAL A 266 -2.91 12.26 -3.75
CA VAL A 266 -2.06 12.50 -4.91
C VAL A 266 -1.70 11.15 -5.50
N LEU A 267 -2.38 10.78 -6.57
CA LEU A 267 -2.10 9.56 -7.31
C LEU A 267 -0.76 9.68 -8.04
N THR A 268 0.03 8.64 -8.01
CA THR A 268 1.13 8.48 -8.96
C THR A 268 0.58 8.09 -10.33
N VAL A 269 1.39 8.21 -11.39
CA VAL A 269 1.02 7.76 -12.74
C VAL A 269 0.52 6.32 -12.76
N ASN A 270 1.18 5.43 -12.02
CA ASN A 270 0.78 4.01 -11.95
C ASN A 270 -0.54 3.81 -11.19
N GLN A 271 -0.76 4.53 -10.11
CA GLN A 271 -2.02 4.49 -9.36
C GLN A 271 -3.17 5.05 -10.19
N MET A 272 -2.96 6.17 -10.91
CA MET A 272 -3.94 6.74 -11.80
C MET A 272 -4.45 5.73 -12.84
N MET A 273 -3.56 4.87 -13.38
CA MET A 273 -3.95 3.82 -14.34
C MET A 273 -4.95 2.81 -13.76
N SER A 274 -5.01 2.68 -12.43
CA SER A 274 -5.93 1.77 -11.72
C SER A 274 -7.13 2.49 -11.11
N SER A 275 -7.19 3.84 -11.18
CA SER A 275 -8.19 4.70 -10.54
C SER A 275 -9.16 5.34 -11.54
N ILE A 276 -9.53 4.60 -12.59
CA ILE A 276 -10.43 5.10 -13.65
C ILE A 276 -11.80 5.45 -13.06
N GLY A 277 -12.28 6.67 -13.35
CA GLY A 277 -13.56 7.18 -12.88
C GLY A 277 -13.47 8.03 -11.62
N GLU A 278 -12.29 8.20 -11.00
CA GLU A 278 -12.11 9.16 -9.92
C GLU A 278 -12.12 10.60 -10.48
N GLU A 279 -12.83 11.48 -9.78
CA GLU A 279 -12.99 12.89 -10.15
C GLU A 279 -12.22 13.79 -9.19
N ASP A 280 -11.72 14.91 -9.72
CA ASP A 280 -11.07 16.00 -8.97
C ASP A 280 -9.87 15.57 -8.11
N VAL A 281 -9.07 14.62 -8.62
CA VAL A 281 -7.89 14.07 -7.96
C VAL A 281 -6.59 14.74 -8.40
N TRP A 282 -5.61 14.81 -7.51
CA TRP A 282 -4.25 15.21 -7.85
C TRP A 282 -3.46 14.03 -8.38
N VAL A 283 -2.77 14.23 -9.50
CA VAL A 283 -1.86 13.25 -10.10
C VAL A 283 -0.46 13.81 -10.18
N SER A 284 0.52 13.08 -9.62
CA SER A 284 1.95 13.42 -9.64
C SER A 284 2.70 12.57 -10.66
N GLY A 285 3.45 13.22 -11.55
CA GLY A 285 4.27 12.54 -12.56
C GLY A 285 5.33 13.46 -13.14
N TYR A 286 6.11 12.93 -14.07
CA TYR A 286 7.09 13.70 -14.83
C TYR A 286 6.55 14.03 -16.21
N ILE A 287 6.69 15.26 -16.66
CA ILE A 287 6.36 15.67 -18.03
C ILE A 287 7.40 15.02 -18.96
N VAL A 288 6.98 14.01 -19.71
CA VAL A 288 7.90 13.23 -20.58
C VAL A 288 7.65 13.43 -22.07
N GLY A 289 6.56 14.10 -22.46
CA GLY A 289 6.27 14.32 -23.86
C GLY A 289 4.96 15.04 -24.14
N GLY A 290 4.63 15.14 -25.43
CA GLY A 290 3.43 15.79 -25.94
C GLY A 290 3.10 15.33 -27.36
N ASN A 291 2.40 16.17 -28.16
CA ASN A 291 1.99 15.87 -29.54
C ASN A 291 1.26 14.52 -29.67
N LEU A 292 0.26 14.31 -28.80
CA LEU A 292 -0.45 13.03 -28.70
C LEU A 292 -1.37 12.79 -29.89
N THR A 293 -1.35 11.57 -30.40
CA THR A 293 -2.37 10.98 -31.27
C THR A 293 -2.92 9.71 -30.66
N SER A 294 -3.92 9.08 -31.26
CA SER A 294 -4.44 7.79 -30.75
C SER A 294 -3.41 6.66 -30.71
N SER A 295 -2.34 6.76 -31.51
CA SER A 295 -1.34 5.70 -31.64
C SER A 295 0.10 6.14 -31.34
N SER A 296 0.37 7.44 -31.24
CA SER A 296 1.74 7.94 -31.06
C SER A 296 1.84 9.10 -30.07
N ALA A 297 3.06 9.38 -29.62
CA ALA A 297 3.43 10.52 -28.80
C ALA A 297 4.87 10.95 -29.14
N SER A 298 5.18 12.24 -28.94
CA SER A 298 6.56 12.74 -29.07
C SER A 298 7.18 12.87 -27.68
N PHE A 299 8.36 12.29 -27.49
CA PHE A 299 9.15 12.40 -26.25
C PHE A 299 10.28 13.42 -26.34
N ASP A 300 10.53 13.94 -27.53
CA ASP A 300 11.61 14.88 -27.79
C ASP A 300 11.07 16.11 -28.50
N LYS A 301 11.73 17.26 -28.32
CA LYS A 301 11.43 18.54 -29.01
C LYS A 301 11.65 18.42 -30.53
N PRO A 302 10.93 19.19 -31.35
CA PRO A 302 9.98 20.26 -31.01
C PRO A 302 8.55 19.75 -30.75
N PHE A 303 7.83 20.45 -29.88
CA PHE A 303 6.42 20.21 -29.64
C PHE A 303 5.57 21.22 -30.41
N THR A 304 4.38 20.80 -30.87
CA THR A 304 3.45 21.61 -31.67
C THR A 304 2.04 21.69 -31.07
N SER A 305 1.71 20.77 -30.15
CA SER A 305 0.42 20.76 -29.47
C SER A 305 0.52 21.47 -28.10
N ARG A 306 -0.40 22.45 -27.89
CA ARG A 306 -0.56 23.14 -26.61
C ARG A 306 -1.67 22.53 -25.75
N THR A 307 -2.40 21.54 -26.25
CA THR A 307 -3.64 21.07 -25.61
C THR A 307 -3.48 19.78 -24.84
N CYS A 308 -2.32 19.16 -24.91
CA CYS A 308 -2.04 17.90 -24.25
C CYS A 308 -0.57 17.76 -23.89
N LEU A 309 -0.31 16.97 -22.85
CA LEU A 309 1.02 16.49 -22.49
C LEU A 309 0.95 15.04 -22.03
N LEU A 310 2.12 14.43 -21.85
CA LEU A 310 2.28 13.06 -21.38
C LEU A 310 2.99 13.07 -20.04
N LEU A 311 2.41 12.39 -19.04
CA LEU A 311 3.07 12.15 -17.76
C LEU A 311 3.57 10.72 -17.69
N GLY A 312 4.83 10.57 -17.29
CA GLY A 312 5.46 9.30 -17.01
C GLY A 312 5.80 9.11 -15.54
N PRO A 313 6.00 7.87 -15.08
CA PRO A 313 6.42 7.58 -13.70
C PRO A 313 7.86 8.04 -13.41
N ARG A 314 8.67 8.28 -14.44
CA ARG A 314 10.07 8.76 -14.34
C ARG A 314 10.35 9.78 -15.43
N SER A 315 11.28 10.71 -15.18
CA SER A 315 11.71 11.70 -16.18
C SER A 315 12.35 11.09 -17.45
N SER A 316 12.88 9.88 -17.34
CA SER A 316 13.49 9.13 -18.44
C SER A 316 12.52 8.19 -19.17
N THR A 317 11.24 8.17 -18.81
CA THR A 317 10.24 7.29 -19.43
C THR A 317 10.06 7.68 -20.92
N LYS A 318 10.26 6.72 -21.81
CA LYS A 318 10.03 6.86 -23.28
C LYS A 318 9.09 5.80 -23.85
N ASP A 319 8.53 4.98 -22.99
CA ASP A 319 7.48 4.03 -23.35
C ASP A 319 6.10 4.66 -23.15
N ARG A 320 5.36 4.81 -24.25
CA ARG A 320 4.03 5.42 -24.26
C ARG A 320 3.03 4.66 -23.37
N GLN A 321 3.11 3.34 -23.33
CA GLN A 321 2.17 2.51 -22.56
C GLN A 321 2.35 2.65 -21.05
N SER A 322 3.52 3.08 -20.62
CA SER A 322 3.83 3.39 -19.22
C SER A 322 3.46 4.82 -18.82
N CYS A 323 2.79 5.56 -19.71
CA CYS A 323 2.43 6.97 -19.49
C CYS A 323 0.92 7.16 -19.47
N VAL A 324 0.50 8.29 -18.91
CA VAL A 324 -0.88 8.78 -18.95
C VAL A 324 -0.94 10.08 -19.73
N SER A 325 -2.05 10.27 -20.43
CA SER A 325 -2.29 11.48 -21.24
C SER A 325 -3.01 12.55 -20.40
N VAL A 326 -2.63 13.81 -20.56
CA VAL A 326 -3.22 14.93 -19.83
C VAL A 326 -3.79 15.95 -20.80
N GLN A 327 -5.04 16.33 -20.59
CA GLN A 327 -5.69 17.43 -21.29
C GLN A 327 -5.28 18.76 -20.63
N LEU A 328 -4.87 19.72 -21.44
CA LEU A 328 -4.62 21.10 -21.00
C LEU A 328 -5.78 22.00 -21.46
N PRO A 329 -6.78 22.27 -20.60
CA PRO A 329 -7.88 23.19 -20.92
C PRO A 329 -7.33 24.61 -21.13
N ALA A 330 -8.06 25.44 -21.86
CA ALA A 330 -7.68 26.84 -22.07
C ALA A 330 -7.64 27.60 -20.74
N GLY A 331 -6.65 28.48 -20.58
CA GLY A 331 -6.38 29.27 -19.38
C GLY A 331 -5.10 28.85 -18.68
N ASP A 332 -4.99 29.17 -17.41
CA ASP A 332 -3.75 29.11 -16.61
C ASP A 332 -3.01 27.77 -16.67
N VAL A 333 -3.75 26.65 -16.64
CA VAL A 333 -3.16 25.31 -16.72
C VAL A 333 -2.43 25.09 -18.05
N ARG A 334 -3.06 25.49 -19.18
CA ARG A 334 -2.45 25.38 -20.49
C ARG A 334 -1.27 26.32 -20.63
N ASP A 335 -1.43 27.56 -20.21
CA ASP A 335 -0.41 28.59 -20.40
C ASP A 335 0.85 28.22 -19.61
N ALA A 336 0.69 27.63 -18.43
CA ALA A 336 1.80 27.22 -17.59
C ALA A 336 2.45 25.87 -18.00
N LEU A 337 1.71 24.93 -18.56
CA LEU A 337 2.20 23.55 -18.70
C LEU A 337 2.44 23.11 -20.16
N ASN A 338 1.97 23.86 -21.17
CA ASN A 338 2.17 23.44 -22.55
C ASN A 338 3.67 23.47 -22.94
N LEU A 339 4.10 22.41 -23.62
CA LEU A 339 5.51 22.24 -23.98
C LEU A 339 5.93 23.05 -25.23
N VAL A 340 5.00 23.72 -25.88
CA VAL A 340 5.34 24.62 -27.03
C VAL A 340 5.94 25.90 -26.51
N ASP A 341 5.33 26.49 -25.47
CA ASP A 341 5.76 27.76 -24.89
C ASP A 341 6.75 27.54 -23.73
N ASN A 342 6.66 26.37 -23.04
CA ASN A 342 7.48 26.04 -21.86
C ASN A 342 8.27 24.72 -22.09
N PRO A 343 9.16 24.67 -23.09
CA PRO A 343 9.87 23.44 -23.43
C PRO A 343 10.87 22.98 -22.38
N GLU A 344 11.22 23.82 -21.41
CA GLU A 344 12.10 23.52 -20.25
C GLU A 344 11.41 22.61 -19.22
N LEU A 345 10.08 22.51 -19.26
CA LEU A 345 9.32 21.61 -18.39
C LEU A 345 9.47 20.12 -18.75
N LEU A 346 10.03 19.81 -19.91
CA LEU A 346 10.31 18.43 -20.28
C LEU A 346 11.28 17.80 -19.27
N GLY A 347 10.86 16.69 -18.65
CA GLY A 347 11.60 15.98 -17.60
C GLY A 347 11.33 16.51 -16.18
N ARG A 348 10.58 17.60 -16.00
CA ARG A 348 10.22 18.12 -14.68
C ARG A 348 9.04 17.36 -14.06
N LYS A 349 9.07 17.26 -12.74
CA LYS A 349 7.97 16.72 -11.96
C LYS A 349 6.88 17.77 -11.83
N VAL A 350 5.62 17.35 -11.94
CA VAL A 350 4.44 18.20 -11.79
C VAL A 350 3.34 17.44 -11.08
N MET A 351 2.48 18.16 -10.38
CA MET A 351 1.19 17.66 -9.92
C MET A 351 0.09 18.39 -10.69
N ILE A 352 -0.91 17.64 -11.19
CA ILE A 352 -2.04 18.20 -11.94
C ILE A 352 -3.33 17.63 -11.34
N ARG A 353 -4.32 18.50 -11.12
CA ARG A 353 -5.63 18.14 -10.59
C ARG A 353 -6.63 18.00 -11.73
N GLY A 354 -7.42 16.92 -11.74
CA GLY A 354 -8.42 16.67 -12.76
C GLY A 354 -9.15 15.35 -12.55
N ASP A 355 -9.89 14.91 -13.58
CA ASP A 355 -10.69 13.69 -13.57
C ASP A 355 -9.99 12.58 -14.33
N VAL A 356 -9.94 11.38 -13.75
CA VAL A 356 -9.34 10.20 -14.37
C VAL A 356 -10.35 9.53 -15.31
N VAL A 357 -10.04 9.52 -16.58
CA VAL A 357 -10.89 8.90 -17.61
C VAL A 357 -10.23 7.68 -18.23
N GLU A 358 -11.06 6.72 -18.65
CA GLU A 358 -10.60 5.46 -19.25
C GLU A 358 -9.73 5.68 -20.48
N SER A 359 -10.05 6.70 -21.29
CA SER A 359 -9.30 6.96 -22.52
C SER A 359 -9.24 8.44 -22.91
N TYR A 360 -8.01 8.92 -23.11
CA TYR A 360 -7.71 10.16 -23.80
C TYR A 360 -6.50 9.90 -24.72
N TYR A 361 -6.67 10.06 -26.03
CA TYR A 361 -5.68 9.65 -27.03
C TYR A 361 -5.25 8.17 -26.92
N GLY A 362 -6.16 7.25 -26.49
CA GLY A 362 -5.86 5.82 -26.38
C GLY A 362 -4.96 5.42 -25.21
N LEU A 363 -4.84 6.27 -24.22
CA LEU A 363 -4.22 6.02 -22.91
C LEU A 363 -5.21 6.39 -21.81
N VAL A 364 -5.03 5.87 -20.60
CA VAL A 364 -5.70 6.44 -19.43
C VAL A 364 -5.38 7.93 -19.38
N GLY A 365 -6.40 8.75 -19.18
CA GLY A 365 -6.28 10.19 -19.33
C GLY A 365 -6.71 10.98 -18.12
N LEU A 366 -6.08 12.14 -17.89
CA LEU A 366 -6.51 13.17 -16.96
C LEU A 366 -7.17 14.29 -17.76
N LYS A 367 -8.44 14.55 -17.46
CA LYS A 367 -9.25 15.59 -18.13
C LYS A 367 -9.80 16.60 -17.13
N ASN A 368 -10.46 17.64 -17.64
CA ASN A 368 -11.02 18.71 -16.82
C ASN A 368 -10.00 19.29 -15.83
N CYS A 369 -8.74 19.40 -16.27
CA CYS A 369 -7.66 19.83 -15.37
C CYS A 369 -7.92 21.24 -14.83
N SER A 370 -8.01 21.36 -13.52
CA SER A 370 -8.41 22.58 -12.78
C SER A 370 -7.27 23.24 -12.02
N GLY A 371 -6.15 22.54 -11.79
CA GLY A 371 -5.00 23.05 -11.03
C GLY A 371 -3.69 22.34 -11.36
N TYR A 372 -2.58 22.99 -11.02
CA TYR A 372 -1.23 22.43 -11.17
C TYR A 372 -0.30 22.94 -10.07
N LYS A 373 0.77 22.17 -9.78
CA LYS A 373 1.91 22.54 -8.92
C LYS A 373 3.19 22.07 -9.63
N LEU A 374 4.18 22.96 -9.80
CA LEU A 374 5.49 22.70 -10.44
C LEU A 374 6.59 22.50 -9.41
#